data_b30ad28c0d2a5296cf645acb32aa1f6c
#
_entry.id   b30ad28c0d2a5296cf645acb32aa1f6c
#
_cell.length_a   1.000
_cell.length_b   1.000
_cell.length_c   1.000
_cell.angle_alpha   90.00
_cell.angle_beta   90.00
_cell.angle_gamma   90.00
#
_symmetry.space_group_name_H-M   'P 1'
#
loop_
_entity.id
_entity.type
_entity.pdbx_description
1 polymer ?
#
loop_
_entity_poly.entity_id
_entity_poly.type
_entity_poly.pdbx_seq_one_letter_code
_entity_poly.pdbx_strand_id
1 'polypeptide(L)'
;ANEPSTAADLNETSLEDALIKIAGFVDERGLIVALRGMKLIIPRQLQFVAERIMNSTLRVGTSDNDANALKNMGMLPEGYVVNDFLTDTDAFFIMTDTPRGFLHFERVALSTGMEADFDTGNMRYKARERYSFGFSDPRCVFGSPGA
;
A
#
# COMPACT_ATOMS: atom_id res chain seq x y z
N ALA A 1 -8.36 -3.83 -14.75
CA ALA A 1 -6.98 -3.61 -14.34
C ALA A 1 -6.97 -2.81 -13.04
N ASN A 2 -6.04 -3.11 -12.14
CA ASN A 2 -5.89 -2.45 -10.85
C ASN A 2 -4.89 -1.27 -10.96
N GLU A 3 -4.92 -0.59 -12.07
CA GLU A 3 -4.06 0.54 -12.41
C GLU A 3 -4.85 1.63 -13.13
N PRO A 4 -4.42 2.87 -13.13
CA PRO A 4 -5.05 3.94 -13.90
C PRO A 4 -4.96 3.64 -15.40
N SER A 5 -5.88 4.18 -16.18
CA SER A 5 -5.87 4.03 -17.66
C SER A 5 -4.70 4.74 -18.31
N THR A 6 -4.19 5.78 -17.66
CA THR A 6 -2.99 6.54 -18.01
C THR A 6 -2.15 6.66 -16.76
N ALA A 7 -0.86 6.38 -16.87
CA ALA A 7 0.07 6.56 -15.77
C ALA A 7 0.01 8.01 -15.26
N ALA A 8 0.03 8.19 -13.95
CA ALA A 8 -0.09 9.51 -13.33
C ALA A 8 0.71 9.57 -12.04
N ASP A 9 1.40 10.68 -11.84
CA ASP A 9 2.07 11.00 -10.58
C ASP A 9 1.08 11.22 -9.45
N LEU A 10 1.58 11.09 -8.22
CA LEU A 10 0.78 11.34 -7.04
C LEU A 10 0.41 12.82 -6.93
N ASN A 11 -0.84 13.12 -7.19
CA ASN A 11 -1.47 14.41 -6.95
C ASN A 11 -2.90 14.22 -6.45
N GLU A 12 -3.56 15.31 -6.05
CA GLU A 12 -4.92 15.24 -5.51
C GLU A 12 -5.90 14.60 -6.51
N THR A 13 -5.86 15.05 -7.77
CA THR A 13 -6.76 14.55 -8.82
C THR A 13 -6.53 13.08 -9.13
N SER A 14 -5.27 12.64 -9.26
CA SER A 14 -4.95 11.22 -9.54
C SER A 14 -5.37 10.31 -8.39
N LEU A 15 -5.30 10.81 -7.16
CA LEU A 15 -5.75 10.06 -5.98
C LEU A 15 -7.28 9.98 -5.92
N GLU A 16 -7.99 11.06 -6.24
CA GLU A 16 -9.46 11.06 -6.36
C GLU A 16 -9.94 10.09 -7.44
N ASP A 17 -9.34 10.13 -8.63
CA ASP A 17 -9.65 9.23 -9.74
C ASP A 17 -9.39 7.76 -9.37
N ALA A 18 -8.30 7.49 -8.66
CA ALA A 18 -7.98 6.15 -8.17
C ALA A 18 -9.04 5.63 -7.18
N LEU A 19 -9.48 6.47 -6.24
CA LEU A 19 -10.51 6.12 -5.26
C LEU A 19 -11.87 5.87 -5.91
N ILE A 20 -12.25 6.70 -6.90
CA ILE A 20 -13.47 6.48 -7.71
C ILE A 20 -13.39 5.16 -8.44
N LYS A 21 -12.24 4.84 -9.04
CA LYS A 21 -12.04 3.59 -9.77
C LYS A 21 -12.09 2.37 -8.85
N ILE A 22 -11.52 2.45 -7.65
CA ILE A 22 -11.59 1.39 -6.62
C ILE A 22 -13.06 1.13 -6.24
N ALA A 23 -13.86 2.18 -6.01
CA ALA A 23 -15.27 2.05 -5.68
C ALA A 23 -16.11 1.39 -6.80
N GLY A 24 -15.64 1.50 -8.04
CA GLY A 24 -16.24 0.89 -9.23
C GLY A 24 -15.72 -0.49 -9.59
N PHE A 25 -14.92 -1.15 -8.75
CA PHE A 25 -14.45 -2.51 -9.03
C PHE A 25 -15.60 -3.50 -9.12
N VAL A 26 -15.50 -4.39 -10.10
CA VAL A 26 -16.51 -5.42 -10.37
C VAL A 26 -15.91 -6.82 -10.15
N ASP A 27 -16.79 -7.77 -9.86
CA ASP A 27 -16.45 -9.19 -9.82
C ASP A 27 -16.41 -9.80 -11.23
N GLU A 28 -16.16 -11.10 -11.31
CA GLU A 28 -16.13 -11.87 -12.56
C GLU A 28 -17.48 -11.88 -13.30
N ARG A 29 -18.57 -11.56 -12.61
CA ARG A 29 -19.93 -11.51 -13.15
C ARG A 29 -20.35 -10.10 -13.56
N GLY A 30 -19.48 -9.11 -13.36
CA GLY A 30 -19.75 -7.70 -13.63
C GLY A 30 -20.54 -6.98 -12.52
N LEU A 31 -20.69 -7.58 -11.35
CA LEU A 31 -21.34 -6.95 -10.21
C LEU A 31 -20.35 -6.08 -9.44
N ILE A 32 -20.78 -4.89 -9.01
CA ILE A 32 -19.96 -3.96 -8.23
C ILE A 32 -19.67 -4.57 -6.85
N VAL A 33 -18.40 -4.60 -6.48
CA VAL A 33 -17.93 -5.11 -5.17
C VAL A 33 -17.93 -4.03 -4.09
N ALA A 34 -18.01 -2.77 -4.47
CA ALA A 34 -18.04 -1.61 -3.57
C ALA A 34 -16.85 -1.54 -2.58
N LEU A 35 -15.64 -1.74 -3.07
CA LEU A 35 -14.41 -1.64 -2.27
C LEU A 35 -14.06 -0.18 -1.96
N ARG A 36 -13.30 0.01 -0.87
CA ARG A 36 -12.82 1.33 -0.44
C ARG A 36 -11.30 1.31 -0.29
N GLY A 37 -10.68 2.46 -0.57
CA GLY A 37 -9.29 2.68 -0.23
C GLY A 37 -9.13 2.78 1.29
N MET A 38 -8.10 2.11 1.84
CA MET A 38 -7.82 2.12 3.27
C MET A 38 -6.53 2.85 3.60
N LYS A 39 -5.48 2.59 2.83
CA LYS A 39 -4.13 3.06 3.11
C LYS A 39 -3.38 3.39 1.82
N LEU A 40 -2.67 4.51 1.82
CA LEU A 40 -1.76 4.89 0.75
C LEU A 40 -0.33 4.42 1.09
N ILE A 41 0.33 3.73 0.18
CA ILE A 41 1.72 3.29 0.29
C ILE A 41 2.54 4.04 -0.74
N ILE A 42 3.59 4.70 -0.30
CA ILE A 42 4.43 5.58 -1.13
C ILE A 42 5.91 5.35 -0.87
N PRO A 43 6.78 5.66 -1.84
CA PRO A 43 8.20 5.75 -1.61
C PRO A 43 8.55 7.02 -0.80
N ARG A 44 9.75 7.05 -0.25
CA ARG A 44 10.24 8.17 0.58
C ARG A 44 10.25 9.52 -0.13
N GLN A 45 10.38 9.53 -1.45
CA GLN A 45 10.42 10.77 -2.26
C GLN A 45 9.06 11.50 -2.25
N LEU A 46 7.95 10.76 -2.17
CA LEU A 46 6.60 11.31 -2.17
C LEU A 46 6.05 11.66 -0.79
N GLN A 47 6.82 11.44 0.28
CA GLN A 47 6.37 11.65 1.66
C GLN A 47 5.80 13.05 1.90
N PHE A 48 6.50 14.10 1.48
CA PHE A 48 6.04 15.49 1.69
C PHE A 48 4.88 15.88 0.78
N VAL A 49 4.77 15.25 -0.38
CA VAL A 49 3.65 15.43 -1.29
C VAL A 49 2.39 14.82 -0.67
N ALA A 50 2.48 13.59 -0.19
CA ALA A 50 1.39 12.90 0.47
C ALA A 50 0.90 13.64 1.73
N GLU A 51 1.83 14.14 2.56
CA GLU A 51 1.47 14.93 3.74
C GLU A 51 0.65 16.17 3.38
N ARG A 52 1.07 16.91 2.34
CA ARG A 52 0.33 18.08 1.86
C ARG A 52 -1.06 17.72 1.33
N ILE A 53 -1.17 16.63 0.56
CA ILE A 53 -2.45 16.19 -0.01
C ILE A 53 -3.38 15.69 1.11
N MET A 54 -2.88 14.88 2.03
CA MET A 54 -3.71 14.21 3.03
C MET A 54 -4.10 15.11 4.23
N ASN A 55 -3.21 16.03 4.62
CA ASN A 55 -3.37 16.80 5.86
C ASN A 55 -3.67 18.28 5.67
N SER A 56 -3.58 18.81 4.45
CA SER A 56 -3.98 20.20 4.17
C SER A 56 -5.48 20.39 4.41
N THR A 57 -5.86 21.54 4.96
CA THR A 57 -7.28 21.93 5.12
C THR A 57 -7.88 22.48 3.84
N LEU A 58 -7.04 23.11 3.01
CA LEU A 58 -7.41 23.67 1.72
C LEU A 58 -6.73 22.89 0.62
N ARG A 59 -7.30 22.97 -0.57
CA ARG A 59 -6.75 22.33 -1.77
C ARG A 59 -5.38 22.92 -2.11
N VAL A 60 -4.41 22.06 -2.34
CA VAL A 60 -3.03 22.46 -2.64
C VAL A 60 -2.93 22.96 -4.08
N GLY A 61 -2.36 24.15 -4.26
CA GLY A 61 -2.06 24.70 -5.60
C GLY A 61 -3.19 25.51 -6.25
N THR A 62 -4.27 25.82 -5.54
CA THR A 62 -5.31 26.75 -6.01
C THR A 62 -5.22 28.08 -5.26
N SER A 63 -5.60 29.15 -5.95
CA SER A 63 -5.75 30.49 -5.34
C SER A 63 -7.09 30.68 -4.66
N ASP A 64 -8.03 29.78 -4.90
CA ASP A 64 -9.36 29.77 -4.32
C ASP A 64 -9.35 29.02 -2.98
N ASN A 65 -10.25 29.38 -2.07
CA ASN A 65 -10.39 28.71 -0.77
C ASN A 65 -11.17 27.38 -0.87
N ASP A 66 -10.79 26.53 -1.83
CA ASP A 66 -11.40 25.22 -2.01
C ASP A 66 -11.03 24.29 -0.85
N ALA A 67 -12.01 23.55 -0.35
CA ALA A 67 -11.78 22.58 0.71
C ALA A 67 -11.10 21.32 0.14
N ASN A 68 -10.16 20.75 0.89
CA ASN A 68 -9.59 19.46 0.57
C ASN A 68 -10.61 18.34 0.84
N ALA A 69 -11.15 17.76 -0.24
CA ALA A 69 -12.18 16.72 -0.16
C ALA A 69 -11.64 15.42 0.45
N LEU A 70 -10.42 15.02 0.13
CA LEU A 70 -9.80 13.78 0.60
C LEU A 70 -9.70 13.75 2.13
N LYS A 71 -9.25 14.85 2.73
CA LYS A 71 -9.18 14.99 4.19
C LYS A 71 -10.56 15.06 4.83
N ASN A 72 -11.43 15.91 4.30
CA ASN A 72 -12.73 16.17 4.91
C ASN A 72 -13.66 14.95 4.89
N MET A 73 -13.57 14.14 3.85
CA MET A 73 -14.33 12.89 3.69
C MET A 73 -13.67 11.69 4.40
N GLY A 74 -12.41 11.81 4.82
CA GLY A 74 -11.67 10.70 5.44
C GLY A 74 -11.56 9.49 4.53
N MET A 75 -11.29 9.72 3.24
CA MET A 75 -11.31 8.66 2.20
C MET A 75 -10.25 7.57 2.39
N LEU A 76 -9.18 7.87 3.12
CA LEU A 76 -8.12 6.92 3.49
C LEU A 76 -7.99 6.89 5.02
N PRO A 77 -8.78 6.07 5.72
CA PRO A 77 -8.86 6.08 7.18
C PRO A 77 -7.56 5.66 7.87
N GLU A 78 -6.73 4.85 7.23
CA GLU A 78 -5.42 4.45 7.75
C GLU A 78 -4.28 5.40 7.32
N GLY A 79 -4.60 6.48 6.61
CA GLY A 79 -3.63 7.49 6.17
C GLY A 79 -2.64 6.95 5.13
N TYR A 80 -1.37 7.36 5.25
CA TYR A 80 -0.31 6.91 4.37
C TYR A 80 0.85 6.27 5.13
N VAL A 81 1.59 5.39 4.45
CA VAL A 81 2.80 4.73 4.95
C VAL A 81 3.91 4.90 3.92
N VAL A 82 5.08 5.33 4.41
CA VAL A 82 6.30 5.39 3.60
C VAL A 82 6.98 4.03 3.62
N ASN A 83 7.25 3.50 2.43
CA ASN A 83 8.00 2.26 2.27
C ASN A 83 9.36 2.55 1.62
N ASP A 84 10.42 2.48 2.41
CA ASP A 84 11.79 2.76 1.97
C ASP A 84 12.37 1.72 1.01
N PHE A 85 11.72 0.57 0.88
CA PHE A 85 12.15 -0.51 -0.01
C PHE A 85 11.60 -0.39 -1.43
N LEU A 86 10.71 0.58 -1.68
CA LEU A 86 10.28 0.89 -3.04
C LEU A 86 11.42 1.55 -3.81
N THR A 87 11.80 0.95 -4.92
CA THR A 87 12.88 1.43 -5.80
C THR A 87 12.39 2.48 -6.78
N ASP A 88 11.11 2.45 -7.11
CA ASP A 88 10.45 3.43 -7.95
C ASP A 88 10.18 4.70 -7.15
N THR A 89 10.47 5.86 -7.72
CA THR A 89 10.45 7.15 -7.01
C THR A 89 9.11 7.86 -7.06
N ASP A 90 8.24 7.49 -7.97
CA ASP A 90 6.98 8.16 -8.29
C ASP A 90 5.76 7.22 -8.27
N ALA A 91 5.98 5.91 -8.20
CA ALA A 91 4.90 4.94 -8.03
C ALA A 91 4.20 5.07 -6.67
N PHE A 92 2.89 4.93 -6.67
CA PHE A 92 2.11 4.85 -5.43
C PHE A 92 1.10 3.72 -5.47
N PHE A 93 0.75 3.21 -4.30
CA PHE A 93 -0.19 2.10 -4.16
C PHE A 93 -1.25 2.42 -3.12
N ILE A 94 -2.48 1.98 -3.37
CA ILE A 94 -3.60 2.11 -2.44
C ILE A 94 -4.06 0.71 -2.06
N MET A 95 -3.99 0.39 -0.78
CA MET A 95 -4.59 -0.83 -0.23
C MET A 95 -6.09 -0.64 -0.07
N THR A 96 -6.85 -1.65 -0.42
CA THR A 96 -8.31 -1.67 -0.28
C THR A 96 -8.75 -2.51 0.93
N ASP A 97 -10.02 -2.42 1.27
CA ASP A 97 -10.67 -3.18 2.35
C ASP A 97 -11.01 -4.63 1.97
N THR A 98 -10.46 -5.14 0.88
CA THR A 98 -10.67 -6.52 0.43
C THR A 98 -10.27 -7.52 1.52
N PRO A 99 -11.18 -8.38 1.99
CA PRO A 99 -10.87 -9.36 3.01
C PRO A 99 -9.85 -10.39 2.47
N ARG A 100 -8.82 -10.66 3.28
CA ARG A 100 -7.76 -11.64 2.95
C ARG A 100 -7.03 -11.32 1.65
N GLY A 101 -6.82 -10.03 1.34
CA GLY A 101 -6.13 -9.60 0.13
C GLY A 101 -4.71 -10.15 0.09
N PHE A 102 -3.86 -9.69 0.99
CA PHE A 102 -2.50 -10.23 1.19
C PHE A 102 -2.49 -11.27 2.30
N LEU A 103 -1.79 -12.37 2.06
CA LEU A 103 -1.67 -13.49 2.98
C LEU A 103 -0.20 -13.76 3.29
N HIS A 104 0.11 -13.86 4.57
CA HIS A 104 1.37 -14.37 5.09
C HIS A 104 1.13 -15.78 5.65
N PHE A 105 1.75 -16.77 5.03
CA PHE A 105 1.67 -18.16 5.46
C PHE A 105 2.92 -18.50 6.27
N GLU A 106 2.79 -18.56 7.57
CA GLU A 106 3.86 -19.03 8.44
C GLU A 106 3.79 -20.55 8.57
N ARG A 107 4.81 -21.25 8.10
CA ARG A 107 4.92 -22.69 8.19
C ARG A 107 5.76 -23.13 9.41
N VAL A 108 6.83 -22.40 9.67
CA VAL A 108 7.71 -22.59 10.81
C VAL A 108 8.06 -21.21 11.36
N ALA A 109 7.66 -20.94 12.58
CA ALA A 109 8.02 -19.72 13.27
C ALA A 109 9.54 -19.61 13.45
N LEU A 110 10.04 -18.39 13.59
CA LEU A 110 11.44 -18.13 13.84
C LEU A 110 11.88 -18.89 15.11
N SER A 111 12.77 -19.83 14.92
CA SER A 111 13.40 -20.58 16.01
C SER A 111 14.91 -20.41 15.97
N THR A 112 15.49 -20.15 17.12
CA THR A 112 16.94 -20.05 17.30
C THR A 112 17.44 -21.20 18.17
N GLY A 113 18.66 -21.66 17.90
CA GLY A 113 19.32 -22.69 18.69
C GLY A 113 20.82 -22.43 18.79
N MET A 114 21.39 -22.88 19.88
CA MET A 114 22.84 -22.90 20.09
C MET A 114 23.28 -24.31 20.36
N GLU A 115 24.41 -24.71 19.81
CA GLU A 115 25.02 -26.00 20.03
C GLU A 115 26.54 -25.83 20.08
N ALA A 116 27.18 -26.44 21.05
CA ALA A 116 28.63 -26.50 21.10
C ALA A 116 29.12 -27.60 20.14
N ASP A 117 30.10 -27.25 19.33
CA ASP A 117 30.78 -28.23 18.47
C ASP A 117 31.81 -28.99 19.31
N PHE A 118 31.62 -30.29 19.45
CA PHE A 118 32.49 -31.13 20.26
C PHE A 118 33.94 -31.19 19.76
N ASP A 119 34.14 -31.16 18.44
CA ASP A 119 35.47 -31.32 17.85
C ASP A 119 36.31 -30.04 17.89
N THR A 120 35.68 -28.89 17.78
CA THR A 120 36.40 -27.58 17.71
C THR A 120 36.24 -26.73 18.96
N GLY A 121 35.31 -27.05 19.85
CA GLY A 121 34.97 -26.25 21.03
C GLY A 121 34.26 -24.93 20.72
N ASN A 122 33.92 -24.70 19.46
CA ASN A 122 33.23 -23.47 19.02
C ASN A 122 31.71 -23.56 19.25
N MET A 123 31.07 -22.40 19.49
CA MET A 123 29.62 -22.29 19.57
C MET A 123 29.04 -22.08 18.17
N ARG A 124 28.06 -22.90 17.80
CA ARG A 124 27.29 -22.75 16.57
C ARG A 124 25.93 -22.20 16.89
N TYR A 125 25.53 -21.15 16.16
CA TYR A 125 24.22 -20.54 16.23
C TYR A 125 23.46 -20.83 14.96
N LYS A 126 22.18 -21.24 15.10
CA LYS A 126 21.29 -21.37 13.96
C LYS A 126 19.99 -20.64 14.20
N ALA A 127 19.45 -20.01 13.15
CA ALA A 127 18.10 -19.51 13.08
C ALA A 127 17.38 -20.22 11.93
N ARG A 128 16.13 -20.59 12.14
CA ARG A 128 15.30 -21.22 11.14
C ARG A 128 13.92 -20.60 11.13
N GLU A 129 13.48 -20.22 9.93
CA GLU A 129 12.15 -19.70 9.66
C GLU A 129 11.67 -20.22 8.30
N ARG A 130 10.39 -20.49 8.17
CA ARG A 130 9.78 -20.85 6.88
C ARG A 130 8.45 -20.17 6.75
N TYR A 131 8.35 -19.28 5.78
CA TYR A 131 7.13 -18.56 5.46
C TYR A 131 6.97 -18.42 3.94
N SER A 132 5.80 -18.01 3.52
CA SER A 132 5.46 -17.69 2.14
C SER A 132 4.47 -16.53 2.12
N PHE A 133 4.53 -15.72 1.08
CA PHE A 133 3.54 -14.68 0.83
C PHE A 133 2.67 -15.07 -0.37
N GLY A 134 1.42 -14.64 -0.33
CA GLY A 134 0.48 -14.81 -1.41
C GLY A 134 -0.61 -13.77 -1.37
N PHE A 135 -1.49 -13.81 -2.35
CA PHE A 135 -2.69 -13.00 -2.38
C PHE A 135 -3.89 -13.87 -2.75
N SER A 136 -5.05 -13.51 -2.23
CA SER A 136 -6.31 -14.21 -2.53
C SER A 136 -7.10 -13.46 -3.61
N ASP A 137 -7.14 -12.14 -3.54
CA ASP A 137 -7.87 -11.29 -4.46
C ASP A 137 -6.96 -10.18 -4.99
N PRO A 138 -6.77 -10.07 -6.33
CA PRO A 138 -5.95 -9.02 -6.91
C PRO A 138 -6.48 -7.60 -6.65
N ARG A 139 -7.76 -7.44 -6.34
CA ARG A 139 -8.39 -6.14 -6.01
C ARG A 139 -7.97 -5.57 -4.66
N CYS A 140 -7.15 -6.29 -3.90
CA CYS A 140 -6.64 -5.82 -2.62
C CYS A 140 -5.69 -4.61 -2.75
N VAL A 141 -5.15 -4.38 -3.94
CA VAL A 141 -4.22 -3.28 -4.21
C VAL A 141 -4.58 -2.62 -5.55
N PHE A 142 -4.50 -1.29 -5.56
CA PHE A 142 -4.48 -0.45 -6.76
C PHE A 142 -3.14 0.24 -6.83
N GLY A 143 -2.47 0.26 -7.97
CA GLY A 143 -1.17 0.88 -8.13
C GLY A 143 -1.09 1.77 -9.35
N SER A 144 -0.37 2.88 -9.24
CA SER A 144 0.06 3.71 -10.36
C SER A 144 1.59 3.65 -10.45
N PRO A 145 2.14 3.43 -11.65
CA PRO A 145 3.59 3.38 -11.84
C PRO A 145 4.23 4.79 -11.87
N GLY A 146 3.44 5.86 -11.74
CA GLY A 146 3.91 7.22 -12.02
C GLY A 146 3.92 7.54 -13.51
N ALA A 147 4.29 8.75 -13.90
CA ALA A 147 4.31 9.25 -15.29
C ALA A 147 5.71 9.64 -15.76
#